data_7bca6c4fb695810c590707b903cc8615
#
_entry.id   7bca6c4fb695810c590707b903cc8615
#
_cell.length_a   1.000
_cell.length_b   1.000
_cell.length_c   1.000
_cell.angle_alpha   90.00
_cell.angle_beta   90.00
_cell.angle_gamma   90.00
#
_symmetry.space_group_name_H-M   'P 1'
#
loop_
_entity.id
_entity.type
_entity.pdbx_description
1 polymer ?
#
loop_
_entity_poly.entity_id
_entity_poly.type
_entity_poly.pdbx_seq_one_letter_code
_entity_poly.pdbx_strand_id
1 'polypeptide(L)'
;MNLFFNHTTRSADRWLTGIVLLLSFFGVLMVYDASVAIAIRDFGNQYYYAREQLKWLGIGILAMIMLSRIDYHMWHRFVLPAILGVMVLLVAVFIPGFGVRALGANRWLNFGVFILQPAEAAKLVLILYLAAWLSVKEKKRLGAFLLLTGSIFSLVMLEPDLGTAVIIAGTALVMYFLSGAPMKHFAFLLPLIIAGVVILAVSSPYRFRRLTTYVNPDSDPLGASYQIRQVLISLGSGGLTGIGIGKSRQKYEYLPEANTDSIFAIIGEETGFVGTTFITGAFAFFVWRAFWIAARANDTFGKLLASGVASWVGIQSILNMGAMSALVPLTGIPLPFISYGGSSLVILLAASGIVLNISRQQKL
;
A
#
# COMPACT_ATOMS: atom_id res chain seq x y z
N MET A 1 -29.48 5.57 20.13
CA MET A 1 -29.05 4.27 19.57
C MET A 1 -29.01 4.25 18.05
N ASN A 2 -29.09 5.41 17.34
CA ASN A 2 -29.07 5.51 15.86
C ASN A 2 -27.77 6.10 15.28
N LEU A 3 -26.67 6.11 16.04
CA LEU A 3 -25.39 6.73 15.62
C LEU A 3 -24.50 5.81 14.78
N PHE A 4 -24.86 4.53 14.65
CA PHE A 4 -23.99 3.54 14.03
C PHE A 4 -24.30 3.26 12.54
N PHE A 5 -25.53 3.51 12.11
CA PHE A 5 -25.92 3.25 10.72
C PHE A 5 -26.57 4.50 10.13
N ASN A 6 -25.98 5.03 9.11
CA ASN A 6 -26.58 6.13 8.37
C ASN A 6 -27.69 5.58 7.46
N HIS A 7 -28.94 6.05 7.65
CA HIS A 7 -30.08 5.71 6.81
C HIS A 7 -30.02 6.42 5.44
N THR A 8 -28.88 6.44 4.79
CA THR A 8 -28.80 6.96 3.43
C THR A 8 -29.39 5.95 2.47
N THR A 9 -30.37 6.36 1.70
CA THR A 9 -31.04 5.56 0.68
C THR A 9 -30.19 5.35 -0.57
N ARG A 10 -28.98 5.93 -0.63
CA ARG A 10 -28.12 5.88 -1.83
C ARG A 10 -27.26 4.61 -1.86
N SER A 11 -27.15 4.00 -3.04
CA SER A 11 -26.22 2.90 -3.26
C SER A 11 -24.77 3.40 -3.19
N ALA A 12 -23.86 2.54 -2.67
CA ALA A 12 -22.44 2.80 -2.74
C ALA A 12 -21.97 2.96 -4.20
N ASP A 13 -20.86 3.66 -4.39
CA ASP A 13 -20.30 3.88 -5.72
C ASP A 13 -19.95 2.55 -6.41
N ARG A 14 -20.70 2.23 -7.49
CA ARG A 14 -20.57 0.95 -8.21
C ARG A 14 -19.24 0.82 -8.94
N TRP A 15 -18.71 1.93 -9.43
CA TRP A 15 -17.45 1.93 -10.16
C TRP A 15 -16.26 1.66 -9.24
N LEU A 16 -16.23 2.33 -8.09
CA LEU A 16 -15.19 2.07 -7.08
C LEU A 16 -15.30 0.64 -6.55
N THR A 17 -16.51 0.15 -6.26
CA THR A 17 -16.72 -1.22 -5.82
C THR A 17 -16.24 -2.22 -6.89
N GLY A 18 -16.61 -1.99 -8.15
CA GLY A 18 -16.24 -2.88 -9.25
C GLY A 18 -14.72 -2.98 -9.44
N ILE A 19 -14.01 -1.83 -9.44
CA ILE A 19 -12.56 -1.83 -9.66
C ILE A 19 -11.80 -2.46 -8.48
N VAL A 20 -12.24 -2.23 -7.23
CA VAL A 20 -11.64 -2.85 -6.04
C VAL A 20 -11.79 -4.38 -6.09
N LEU A 21 -12.98 -4.87 -6.40
CA LEU A 21 -13.23 -6.31 -6.51
C LEU A 21 -12.45 -6.92 -7.68
N LEU A 22 -12.44 -6.25 -8.85
CA LEU A 22 -11.68 -6.70 -10.02
C LEU A 22 -10.20 -6.88 -9.69
N LEU A 23 -9.55 -5.84 -9.12
CA LEU A 23 -8.14 -5.90 -8.74
C LEU A 23 -7.88 -7.00 -7.69
N SER A 24 -8.77 -7.14 -6.70
CA SER A 24 -8.59 -8.12 -5.62
C SER A 24 -8.76 -9.58 -6.10
N PHE A 25 -9.77 -9.86 -6.94
CA PHE A 25 -9.94 -11.19 -7.52
C PHE A 25 -8.85 -11.53 -8.53
N PHE A 26 -8.45 -10.57 -9.36
CA PHE A 26 -7.29 -10.72 -10.23
C PHE A 26 -6.03 -10.99 -9.41
N GLY A 27 -5.86 -10.31 -8.26
CA GLY A 27 -4.78 -10.56 -7.32
C GLY A 27 -4.72 -12.00 -6.82
N VAL A 28 -5.87 -12.61 -6.46
CA VAL A 28 -5.91 -14.03 -6.05
C VAL A 28 -5.44 -14.95 -7.17
N LEU A 29 -5.85 -14.69 -8.41
CA LEU A 29 -5.42 -15.48 -9.58
C LEU A 29 -3.91 -15.36 -9.79
N MET A 30 -3.37 -14.13 -9.72
CA MET A 30 -1.94 -13.88 -9.92
C MET A 30 -1.08 -14.40 -8.76
N VAL A 31 -1.59 -14.32 -7.51
CA VAL A 31 -0.91 -14.93 -6.36
C VAL A 31 -0.85 -16.45 -6.53
N TYR A 32 -1.95 -17.10 -6.94
CA TYR A 32 -1.92 -18.52 -7.26
C TYR A 32 -0.83 -18.83 -8.28
N ASP A 33 -0.87 -18.14 -9.41
CA ASP A 33 0.05 -18.41 -10.51
C ASP A 33 1.52 -18.15 -10.13
N ALA A 34 1.81 -17.01 -9.52
CA ALA A 34 3.18 -16.63 -9.13
C ALA A 34 3.75 -17.48 -7.99
N SER A 35 2.91 -18.18 -7.20
CA SER A 35 3.36 -18.93 -6.03
C SER A 35 3.38 -20.44 -6.20
N VAL A 36 2.96 -21.00 -7.34
CA VAL A 36 2.82 -22.46 -7.54
C VAL A 36 4.09 -23.21 -7.17
N ALA A 37 5.26 -22.77 -7.67
CA ALA A 37 6.54 -23.45 -7.43
C ALA A 37 6.93 -23.42 -5.94
N ILE A 38 6.87 -22.24 -5.32
CA ILE A 38 7.20 -22.04 -3.90
C ILE A 38 6.22 -22.81 -3.01
N ALA A 39 4.92 -22.81 -3.36
CA ALA A 39 3.88 -23.51 -2.59
C ALA A 39 4.08 -25.03 -2.59
N ILE A 40 4.47 -25.60 -3.73
CA ILE A 40 4.78 -27.05 -3.83
C ILE A 40 6.04 -27.35 -3.01
N ARG A 41 7.09 -26.57 -3.15
CA ARG A 41 8.36 -26.78 -2.44
C ARG A 41 8.19 -26.72 -0.91
N ASP A 42 7.52 -25.66 -0.39
CA ASP A 42 7.50 -25.35 1.04
C ASP A 42 6.36 -26.09 1.76
N PHE A 43 5.23 -26.35 1.09
CA PHE A 43 4.02 -26.91 1.69
C PHE A 43 3.49 -28.19 1.02
N GLY A 44 4.10 -28.63 -0.08
CA GLY A 44 3.60 -29.78 -0.85
C GLY A 44 2.23 -29.58 -1.51
N ASN A 45 1.71 -28.34 -1.53
CA ASN A 45 0.36 -28.02 -1.99
C ASN A 45 0.37 -26.71 -2.81
N GLN A 46 0.14 -26.80 -4.10
CA GLN A 46 0.14 -25.66 -5.02
C GLN A 46 -0.90 -24.59 -4.70
N TYR A 47 -1.97 -24.91 -3.97
CA TYR A 47 -3.05 -23.98 -3.63
C TYR A 47 -2.85 -23.25 -2.29
N TYR A 48 -1.73 -23.48 -1.59
CA TYR A 48 -1.54 -22.94 -0.24
C TYR A 48 -1.71 -21.42 -0.19
N TYR A 49 -0.93 -20.67 -0.96
CA TYR A 49 -0.98 -19.20 -0.97
C TYR A 49 -2.32 -18.66 -1.50
N ALA A 50 -2.90 -19.28 -2.51
CA ALA A 50 -4.21 -18.90 -3.03
C ALA A 50 -5.32 -19.05 -1.99
N ARG A 51 -5.32 -20.16 -1.21
CA ARG A 51 -6.28 -20.37 -0.12
C ARG A 51 -6.13 -19.32 0.98
N GLU A 52 -4.90 -19.01 1.38
CA GLU A 52 -4.65 -17.96 2.36
C GLU A 52 -5.12 -16.60 1.84
N GLN A 53 -4.80 -16.25 0.59
CA GLN A 53 -5.24 -14.99 -0.02
C GLN A 53 -6.78 -14.91 -0.12
N LEU A 54 -7.47 -16.01 -0.46
CA LEU A 54 -8.93 -16.09 -0.49
C LEU A 54 -9.56 -15.88 0.89
N LYS A 55 -9.00 -16.48 1.95
CA LYS A 55 -9.46 -16.24 3.33
C LYS A 55 -9.37 -14.75 3.68
N TRP A 56 -8.21 -14.13 3.41
CA TRP A 56 -8.01 -12.72 3.69
C TRP A 56 -8.88 -11.82 2.81
N LEU A 57 -9.11 -12.20 1.56
CA LEU A 57 -10.07 -11.51 0.68
C LEU A 57 -11.48 -11.56 1.25
N GLY A 58 -11.94 -12.72 1.73
CA GLY A 58 -13.26 -12.88 2.37
C GLY A 58 -13.41 -11.99 3.60
N ILE A 59 -12.41 -11.97 4.49
CA ILE A 59 -12.38 -11.10 5.68
C ILE A 59 -12.36 -9.63 5.25
N GLY A 60 -11.55 -9.27 4.27
CA GLY A 60 -11.44 -7.92 3.76
C GLY A 60 -12.72 -7.42 3.08
N ILE A 61 -13.40 -8.25 2.30
CA ILE A 61 -14.72 -7.92 1.70
C ILE A 61 -15.75 -7.69 2.80
N LEU A 62 -15.78 -8.55 3.83
CA LEU A 62 -16.66 -8.36 4.97
C LEU A 62 -16.37 -7.02 5.66
N ALA A 63 -15.10 -6.70 5.93
CA ALA A 63 -14.70 -5.41 6.49
C ALA A 63 -15.12 -4.24 5.58
N MET A 64 -14.91 -4.34 4.27
CA MET A 64 -15.33 -3.33 3.29
C MET A 64 -16.84 -3.10 3.33
N ILE A 65 -17.65 -4.16 3.36
CA ILE A 65 -19.12 -4.06 3.44
C ILE A 65 -19.54 -3.43 4.77
N MET A 66 -18.99 -3.86 5.89
CA MET A 66 -19.30 -3.30 7.21
C MET A 66 -18.95 -1.83 7.28
N LEU A 67 -17.74 -1.44 6.89
CA LEU A 67 -17.28 -0.06 6.95
C LEU A 67 -17.98 0.84 5.92
N SER A 68 -18.46 0.28 4.81
CA SER A 68 -19.31 1.04 3.88
C SER A 68 -20.68 1.41 4.44
N ARG A 69 -21.12 0.77 5.53
CA ARG A 69 -22.41 1.02 6.19
C ARG A 69 -22.29 1.84 7.49
N ILE A 70 -21.11 1.87 8.09
CA ILE A 70 -20.82 2.65 9.29
C ILE A 70 -20.55 4.10 8.89
N ASP A 71 -21.16 5.07 9.57
CA ASP A 71 -20.94 6.49 9.30
C ASP A 71 -19.48 6.87 9.53
N TYR A 72 -18.83 7.40 8.48
CA TYR A 72 -17.40 7.75 8.55
C TYR A 72 -17.12 8.83 9.61
N HIS A 73 -18.06 9.68 9.98
CA HIS A 73 -17.90 10.67 11.06
C HIS A 73 -17.65 10.02 12.42
N MET A 74 -18.10 8.77 12.62
CA MET A 74 -17.85 8.05 13.86
C MET A 74 -16.36 7.85 14.12
N TRP A 75 -15.57 7.70 13.07
CA TRP A 75 -14.12 7.51 13.17
C TRP A 75 -13.42 8.71 13.80
N HIS A 76 -13.98 9.91 13.67
CA HIS A 76 -13.42 11.12 14.28
C HIS A 76 -13.20 10.99 15.79
N ARG A 77 -14.05 10.22 16.49
CA ARG A 77 -13.94 9.98 17.94
C ARG A 77 -12.81 9.03 18.30
N PHE A 78 -12.44 8.14 17.37
CA PHE A 78 -11.46 7.10 17.61
C PHE A 78 -10.08 7.40 17.05
N VAL A 79 -9.87 8.54 16.38
CA VAL A 79 -8.58 8.86 15.74
C VAL A 79 -7.43 8.94 16.74
N LEU A 80 -7.65 9.54 17.91
CA LEU A 80 -6.62 9.67 18.94
C LEU A 80 -6.23 8.31 19.57
N PRO A 81 -7.17 7.52 20.10
CA PRO A 81 -6.81 6.18 20.61
C PRO A 81 -6.26 5.26 19.52
N ALA A 82 -6.73 5.38 18.26
CA ALA A 82 -6.21 4.57 17.16
C ALA A 82 -4.76 4.91 16.84
N ILE A 83 -4.39 6.21 16.75
CA ILE A 83 -3.02 6.61 16.45
C ILE A 83 -2.05 6.20 17.58
N LEU A 84 -2.45 6.36 18.83
CA LEU A 84 -1.66 5.91 19.98
C LEU A 84 -1.52 4.38 19.96
N GLY A 85 -2.61 3.65 19.70
CA GLY A 85 -2.58 2.20 19.59
C GLY A 85 -1.64 1.69 18.50
N VAL A 86 -1.67 2.31 17.31
CA VAL A 86 -0.75 1.97 16.23
C VAL A 86 0.71 2.28 16.58
N MET A 87 0.99 3.41 17.23
CA MET A 87 2.34 3.71 17.70
C MET A 87 2.84 2.67 18.71
N VAL A 88 1.98 2.21 19.61
CA VAL A 88 2.29 1.10 20.53
C VAL A 88 2.57 -0.20 19.77
N LEU A 89 1.76 -0.53 18.74
CA LEU A 89 1.99 -1.72 17.91
C LEU A 89 3.31 -1.64 17.13
N LEU A 90 3.68 -0.47 16.59
CA LEU A 90 4.97 -0.27 15.92
C LEU A 90 6.16 -0.45 16.87
N VAL A 91 6.02 -0.04 18.13
CA VAL A 91 7.04 -0.28 19.16
C VAL A 91 7.04 -1.76 19.59
N ALA A 92 5.87 -2.40 19.69
CA ALA A 92 5.74 -3.79 20.15
C ALA A 92 6.45 -4.79 19.23
N VAL A 93 6.68 -4.45 17.94
CA VAL A 93 7.45 -5.29 17.00
C VAL A 93 8.88 -5.55 17.50
N PHE A 94 9.45 -4.66 18.30
CA PHE A 94 10.82 -4.80 18.85
C PHE A 94 10.87 -5.62 20.14
N ILE A 95 9.70 -5.98 20.72
CA ILE A 95 9.67 -6.77 21.96
C ILE A 95 9.94 -8.24 21.63
N PRO A 96 10.96 -8.87 22.23
CA PRO A 96 11.23 -10.29 22.06
C PRO A 96 10.00 -11.15 22.40
N GLY A 97 9.68 -12.11 21.54
CA GLY A 97 8.51 -12.99 21.70
C GLY A 97 7.20 -12.51 21.05
N PHE A 98 7.05 -11.21 20.78
CA PHE A 98 5.91 -10.68 20.03
C PHE A 98 6.26 -10.42 18.56
N GLY A 99 7.44 -9.87 18.30
CA GLY A 99 7.93 -9.58 16.96
C GLY A 99 8.42 -10.82 16.23
N VAL A 100 8.00 -10.99 14.98
CA VAL A 100 8.51 -12.02 14.06
C VAL A 100 9.58 -11.40 13.18
N ARG A 101 10.77 -12.02 13.21
CA ARG A 101 11.87 -11.64 12.33
C ARG A 101 11.77 -12.41 11.02
N ALA A 102 11.56 -11.68 9.93
CA ALA A 102 11.60 -12.25 8.58
C ALA A 102 12.40 -11.31 7.66
N LEU A 103 13.15 -11.89 6.70
CA LEU A 103 14.00 -11.16 5.76
C LEU A 103 14.96 -10.16 6.43
N GLY A 104 15.46 -10.52 7.63
CA GLY A 104 16.41 -9.70 8.37
C GLY A 104 15.84 -8.52 9.18
N ALA A 105 14.52 -8.35 9.21
CA ALA A 105 13.84 -7.26 9.93
C ALA A 105 12.68 -7.76 10.78
N ASN A 106 12.42 -7.06 11.88
CA ASN A 106 11.24 -7.27 12.71
C ASN A 106 10.15 -6.30 12.22
N ARG A 107 9.11 -6.82 11.54
CA ARG A 107 8.04 -6.00 10.94
C ARG A 107 6.65 -6.54 11.21
N TRP A 108 6.55 -7.73 11.76
CA TRP A 108 5.29 -8.43 11.98
C TRP A 108 5.09 -8.79 13.43
N LEU A 109 3.85 -8.72 13.88
CA LEU A 109 3.41 -9.22 15.19
C LEU A 109 2.66 -10.53 15.00
N ASN A 110 3.04 -11.55 15.77
CA ASN A 110 2.37 -12.84 15.77
C ASN A 110 1.36 -12.90 16.91
N PHE A 111 0.07 -12.94 16.58
CA PHE A 111 -1.01 -13.12 17.54
C PHE A 111 -1.47 -14.60 17.65
N GLY A 112 -0.70 -15.53 17.12
CA GLY A 112 -1.01 -16.97 17.10
C GLY A 112 -1.98 -17.35 16.00
N VAL A 113 -3.12 -16.68 15.89
CA VAL A 113 -4.16 -16.93 14.88
C VAL A 113 -3.87 -16.21 13.57
N PHE A 114 -3.23 -15.06 13.62
CA PHE A 114 -2.86 -14.26 12.44
C PHE A 114 -1.59 -13.46 12.69
N ILE A 115 -0.95 -13.10 11.61
CA ILE A 115 0.23 -12.22 11.61
C ILE A 115 -0.19 -10.85 11.10
N LEU A 116 0.08 -9.81 11.89
CA LEU A 116 -0.22 -8.42 11.56
C LEU A 116 1.07 -7.65 11.28
N GLN A 117 1.08 -6.85 10.21
CA GLN A 117 2.10 -5.84 9.99
C GLN A 117 1.58 -4.48 10.49
N PRO A 118 2.08 -3.93 11.60
CA PRO A 118 1.58 -2.69 12.17
C PRO A 118 1.72 -1.49 11.23
N ALA A 119 2.76 -1.46 10.40
CA ALA A 119 3.00 -0.41 9.42
C ALA A 119 1.86 -0.30 8.37
N GLU A 120 1.17 -1.42 8.04
CA GLU A 120 -0.01 -1.40 7.18
C GLU A 120 -1.18 -0.66 7.85
N ALA A 121 -1.45 -0.97 9.13
CA ALA A 121 -2.46 -0.28 9.91
C ALA A 121 -2.11 1.20 10.12
N ALA A 122 -0.83 1.51 10.29
CA ALA A 122 -0.35 2.88 10.47
C ALA A 122 -0.72 3.79 9.30
N LYS A 123 -0.69 3.30 8.06
CA LYS A 123 -1.09 4.07 6.87
C LYS A 123 -2.54 4.54 6.97
N LEU A 124 -3.47 3.62 7.24
CA LEU A 124 -4.91 3.97 7.35
C LEU A 124 -5.18 4.86 8.57
N VAL A 125 -4.61 4.51 9.71
CA VAL A 125 -4.84 5.26 10.96
C VAL A 125 -4.27 6.68 10.88
N LEU A 126 -3.10 6.85 10.24
CA LEU A 126 -2.55 8.18 9.98
C LEU A 126 -3.45 9.00 9.06
N ILE A 127 -4.00 8.39 8.00
CA ILE A 127 -4.96 9.06 7.11
C ILE A 127 -6.19 9.52 7.89
N LEU A 128 -6.76 8.65 8.74
CA LEU A 128 -7.90 9.00 9.60
C LEU A 128 -7.57 10.17 10.53
N TYR A 129 -6.42 10.11 11.20
CA TYR A 129 -5.98 11.16 12.12
C TYR A 129 -5.73 12.48 11.39
N LEU A 130 -4.97 12.46 10.30
CA LEU A 130 -4.69 13.66 9.52
C LEU A 130 -5.96 14.26 8.93
N ALA A 131 -6.90 13.44 8.45
CA ALA A 131 -8.17 13.93 7.94
C ALA A 131 -8.97 14.66 9.03
N ALA A 132 -9.06 14.08 10.23
CA ALA A 132 -9.75 14.71 11.36
C ALA A 132 -9.06 16.00 11.81
N TRP A 133 -7.75 15.96 11.98
CA TRP A 133 -6.99 17.10 12.48
C TRP A 133 -6.89 18.24 11.46
N LEU A 134 -6.68 17.95 10.18
CA LEU A 134 -6.55 18.95 9.12
C LEU A 134 -7.91 19.50 8.66
N SER A 135 -9.03 18.86 9.00
CA SER A 135 -10.37 19.37 8.67
C SER A 135 -10.75 20.63 9.45
N VAL A 136 -10.16 20.85 10.62
CA VAL A 136 -10.34 22.05 11.43
C VAL A 136 -9.36 23.13 10.98
N LYS A 137 -9.78 24.39 10.80
CA LYS A 137 -8.89 25.50 10.40
C LYS A 137 -8.13 26.03 11.60
N GLU A 138 -6.83 25.75 11.69
CA GLU A 138 -5.93 26.32 12.69
C GLU A 138 -4.69 26.94 12.04
N LYS A 139 -4.05 27.88 12.72
CA LYS A 139 -2.80 28.51 12.25
C LYS A 139 -1.58 27.78 12.83
N LYS A 140 -0.42 27.89 12.17
CA LYS A 140 0.88 27.37 12.64
C LYS A 140 0.97 25.84 12.84
N ARG A 141 0.39 25.06 11.95
CA ARG A 141 0.35 23.57 12.04
C ARG A 141 1.62 22.84 11.59
N LEU A 142 2.56 23.51 10.93
CA LEU A 142 3.72 22.84 10.33
C LEU A 142 4.53 22.05 11.36
N GLY A 143 4.81 22.62 12.54
CA GLY A 143 5.59 21.94 13.58
C GLY A 143 4.89 20.67 14.10
N ALA A 144 3.57 20.75 14.40
CA ALA A 144 2.81 19.60 14.85
C ALA A 144 2.65 18.54 13.76
N PHE A 145 2.50 18.95 12.48
CA PHE A 145 2.47 18.04 11.35
C PHE A 145 3.79 17.27 11.22
N LEU A 146 4.93 17.96 11.30
CA LEU A 146 6.25 17.35 11.25
C LEU A 146 6.50 16.42 12.43
N LEU A 147 6.10 16.81 13.64
CA LEU A 147 6.29 15.99 14.83
C LEU A 147 5.48 14.68 14.72
N LEU A 148 4.20 14.75 14.37
CA LEU A 148 3.36 13.57 14.26
C LEU A 148 3.80 12.65 13.11
N THR A 149 3.90 13.22 11.90
CA THR A 149 4.27 12.43 10.72
C THR A 149 5.70 11.89 10.85
N GLY A 150 6.62 12.72 11.39
CA GLY A 150 8.00 12.36 11.65
C GLY A 150 8.15 11.27 12.70
N SER A 151 7.32 11.25 13.76
CA SER A 151 7.37 10.18 14.77
C SER A 151 6.96 8.82 14.17
N ILE A 152 5.87 8.76 13.40
CA ILE A 152 5.44 7.52 12.75
C ILE A 152 6.46 7.09 11.68
N PHE A 153 6.93 8.05 10.86
CA PHE A 153 7.99 7.80 9.88
C PHE A 153 9.23 7.18 10.55
N SER A 154 9.68 7.75 11.68
CA SER A 154 10.86 7.26 12.41
C SER A 154 10.63 5.86 12.97
N LEU A 155 9.46 5.55 13.52
CA LEU A 155 9.14 4.22 14.02
C LEU A 155 9.19 3.17 12.90
N VAL A 156 8.60 3.46 11.74
CA VAL A 156 8.64 2.57 10.56
C VAL A 156 10.07 2.45 10.01
N MET A 157 10.87 3.52 10.08
CA MET A 157 12.28 3.48 9.69
C MET A 157 13.14 2.61 10.61
N LEU A 158 12.79 2.51 11.90
CA LEU A 158 13.42 1.58 12.84
C LEU A 158 13.13 0.11 12.48
N GLU A 159 12.00 -0.19 11.81
CA GLU A 159 11.67 -1.50 11.24
C GLU A 159 12.41 -1.81 9.90
N PRO A 160 13.45 -1.12 9.52
CA PRO A 160 14.12 -0.89 8.22
C PRO A 160 13.18 -0.92 7.00
N ASP A 161 11.98 -0.32 7.08
CA ASP A 161 10.99 -0.28 6.00
C ASP A 161 10.92 1.11 5.34
N LEU A 162 11.94 1.41 4.51
CA LEU A 162 12.00 2.69 3.78
C LEU A 162 10.81 2.86 2.83
N GLY A 163 10.37 1.77 2.20
CA GLY A 163 9.27 1.82 1.24
C GLY A 163 7.98 2.31 1.87
N THR A 164 7.55 1.69 2.96
CA THR A 164 6.34 2.11 3.70
C THR A 164 6.51 3.51 4.29
N ALA A 165 7.71 3.86 4.77
CA ALA A 165 7.98 5.21 5.28
C ALA A 165 7.80 6.29 4.20
N VAL A 166 8.23 6.05 2.95
CA VAL A 166 8.02 6.95 1.81
C VAL A 166 6.54 7.09 1.47
N ILE A 167 5.76 6.00 1.50
CA ILE A 167 4.30 6.04 1.27
C ILE A 167 3.63 6.90 2.34
N ILE A 168 3.97 6.70 3.61
CA ILE A 168 3.44 7.46 4.75
C ILE A 168 3.74 8.95 4.57
N ALA A 169 5.00 9.31 4.31
CA ALA A 169 5.41 10.70 4.13
C ALA A 169 4.74 11.34 2.91
N GLY A 170 4.70 10.64 1.76
CA GLY A 170 4.06 11.11 0.54
C GLY A 170 2.56 11.32 0.71
N THR A 171 1.86 10.35 1.33
CA THR A 171 0.42 10.46 1.61
C THR A 171 0.12 11.63 2.55
N ALA A 172 0.88 11.76 3.63
CA ALA A 172 0.73 12.86 4.57
C ALA A 172 0.97 14.23 3.90
N LEU A 173 1.98 14.32 3.04
CA LEU A 173 2.30 15.55 2.30
C LEU A 173 1.17 15.96 1.35
N VAL A 174 0.60 14.99 0.60
CA VAL A 174 -0.55 15.25 -0.26
C VAL A 174 -1.77 15.70 0.56
N MET A 175 -2.06 15.06 1.68
CA MET A 175 -3.16 15.46 2.56
C MET A 175 -2.94 16.86 3.14
N TYR A 176 -1.71 17.20 3.53
CA TYR A 176 -1.35 18.54 4.00
C TYR A 176 -1.53 19.60 2.91
N PHE A 177 -1.17 19.27 1.67
CA PHE A 177 -1.41 20.14 0.51
C PHE A 177 -2.92 20.37 0.29
N LEU A 178 -3.71 19.31 0.26
CA LEU A 178 -5.14 19.37 0.00
C LEU A 178 -5.94 20.04 1.15
N SER A 179 -5.35 20.14 2.33
CA SER A 179 -5.94 20.89 3.46
C SER A 179 -5.82 22.42 3.29
N GLY A 180 -5.15 22.91 2.23
CA GLY A 180 -4.94 24.32 1.96
C GLY A 180 -3.72 24.91 2.69
N ALA A 181 -2.71 24.10 3.00
CA ALA A 181 -1.46 24.57 3.61
C ALA A 181 -0.71 25.54 2.66
N PRO A 182 -0.02 26.56 3.21
CA PRO A 182 0.70 27.53 2.39
C PRO A 182 1.81 26.91 1.54
N MET A 183 1.92 27.28 0.26
CA MET A 183 2.90 26.73 -0.67
C MET A 183 4.36 26.87 -0.20
N LYS A 184 4.67 27.91 0.58
CA LYS A 184 5.99 28.07 1.20
C LYS A 184 6.42 26.92 2.10
N HIS A 185 5.46 26.19 2.71
CA HIS A 185 5.76 24.99 3.50
C HIS A 185 6.32 23.87 2.61
N PHE A 186 5.79 23.71 1.39
CA PHE A 186 6.24 22.69 0.44
C PHE A 186 7.60 23.00 -0.14
N ALA A 187 7.92 24.28 -0.34
CA ALA A 187 9.27 24.72 -0.75
C ALA A 187 10.33 24.31 0.28
N PHE A 188 9.97 24.19 1.57
CA PHE A 188 10.84 23.70 2.64
C PHE A 188 10.76 22.17 2.82
N LEU A 189 9.53 21.62 2.86
CA LEU A 189 9.29 20.19 3.13
C LEU A 189 9.82 19.27 2.05
N LEU A 190 9.67 19.63 0.77
CA LEU A 190 10.08 18.77 -0.33
C LEU A 190 11.59 18.54 -0.35
N PRO A 191 12.46 19.56 -0.30
CA PRO A 191 13.89 19.36 -0.17
C PRO A 191 14.29 18.59 1.09
N LEU A 192 13.62 18.86 2.23
CA LEU A 192 13.89 18.17 3.49
C LEU A 192 13.59 16.68 3.39
N ILE A 193 12.46 16.29 2.78
CA ILE A 193 12.09 14.88 2.57
C ILE A 193 13.06 14.21 1.60
N ILE A 194 13.39 14.85 0.48
CA ILE A 194 14.35 14.31 -0.49
C ILE A 194 15.72 14.12 0.17
N ALA A 195 16.21 15.11 0.89
CA ALA A 195 17.49 15.01 1.62
C ALA A 195 17.44 13.88 2.68
N GLY A 196 16.34 13.78 3.43
CA GLY A 196 16.13 12.71 4.40
C GLY A 196 16.15 11.31 3.75
N VAL A 197 15.44 11.12 2.64
CA VAL A 197 15.43 9.86 1.89
C VAL A 197 16.84 9.52 1.38
N VAL A 198 17.57 10.49 0.82
CA VAL A 198 18.94 10.29 0.34
C VAL A 198 19.87 9.91 1.49
N ILE A 199 19.84 10.66 2.60
CA ILE A 199 20.67 10.38 3.78
C ILE A 199 20.36 8.97 4.30
N LEU A 200 19.09 8.60 4.43
CA LEU A 200 18.68 7.28 4.90
C LEU A 200 19.04 6.16 3.91
N ALA A 201 19.01 6.42 2.62
CA ALA A 201 19.45 5.46 1.62
C ALA A 201 20.96 5.20 1.71
N VAL A 202 21.76 6.25 1.93
CA VAL A 202 23.24 6.13 2.02
C VAL A 202 23.71 5.61 3.39
N SER A 203 22.96 5.85 4.47
CA SER A 203 23.36 5.49 5.84
C SER A 203 23.37 3.98 6.14
N SER A 204 22.74 3.15 5.30
CA SER A 204 22.67 1.70 5.48
C SER A 204 23.35 0.98 4.32
N PRO A 205 24.32 0.07 4.56
CA PRO A 205 24.98 -0.70 3.50
C PRO A 205 24.01 -1.44 2.58
N TYR A 206 22.93 -1.99 3.13
CA TYR A 206 21.90 -2.69 2.37
C TYR A 206 21.13 -1.75 1.43
N ARG A 207 20.73 -0.56 1.90
CA ARG A 207 19.98 0.43 1.09
C ARG A 207 20.90 1.08 0.06
N PHE A 208 22.12 1.40 0.47
CA PHE A 208 23.15 1.93 -0.45
C PHE A 208 23.42 0.97 -1.60
N ARG A 209 23.54 -0.34 -1.30
CA ARG A 209 23.73 -1.38 -2.31
C ARG A 209 22.53 -1.41 -3.29
N ARG A 210 21.28 -1.28 -2.83
CA ARG A 210 20.11 -1.17 -3.74
C ARG A 210 20.18 0.06 -4.64
N LEU A 211 20.70 1.19 -4.15
CA LEU A 211 20.88 2.39 -4.95
C LEU A 211 22.00 2.23 -5.99
N THR A 212 23.14 1.66 -5.60
CA THR A 212 24.26 1.41 -6.51
C THR A 212 23.90 0.39 -7.61
N THR A 213 23.16 -0.66 -7.29
CA THR A 213 22.68 -1.65 -8.27
C THR A 213 21.63 -1.08 -9.22
N TYR A 214 20.87 -0.08 -8.79
CA TYR A 214 19.96 0.66 -9.66
C TYR A 214 20.73 1.50 -10.69
N VAL A 215 21.78 2.19 -10.27
CA VAL A 215 22.64 3.02 -11.18
C VAL A 215 23.49 2.16 -12.08
N ASN A 216 24.02 1.05 -11.57
CA ASN A 216 24.87 0.11 -12.32
C ASN A 216 24.43 -1.35 -12.07
N PRO A 217 23.44 -1.85 -12.83
CA PRO A 217 22.91 -3.22 -12.68
C PRO A 217 23.94 -4.33 -13.00
N ASP A 218 25.05 -4.00 -13.64
CA ASP A 218 26.09 -4.96 -14.02
C ASP A 218 27.18 -5.13 -12.96
N SER A 219 27.17 -4.34 -11.91
CA SER A 219 28.22 -4.35 -10.88
C SER A 219 28.25 -5.64 -10.04
N ASP A 220 27.09 -6.30 -9.82
CA ASP A 220 26.96 -7.52 -9.01
C ASP A 220 25.85 -8.43 -9.57
N PRO A 221 26.06 -9.08 -10.71
CA PRO A 221 25.01 -9.79 -11.45
C PRO A 221 24.37 -10.97 -10.72
N LEU A 222 25.08 -11.62 -9.81
CA LEU A 222 24.61 -12.79 -9.04
C LEU A 222 24.19 -12.44 -7.61
N GLY A 223 24.44 -11.20 -7.18
CA GLY A 223 24.09 -10.70 -5.84
C GLY A 223 22.94 -9.69 -5.86
N ALA A 224 23.26 -8.46 -5.43
CA ALA A 224 22.25 -7.42 -5.23
C ALA A 224 21.53 -6.96 -6.51
N SER A 225 22.18 -7.09 -7.70
CA SER A 225 21.58 -6.77 -9.00
C SER A 225 20.70 -7.89 -9.57
N TYR A 226 20.77 -9.09 -9.00
CA TYR A 226 20.07 -10.26 -9.54
C TYR A 226 18.55 -10.00 -9.69
N GLN A 227 17.90 -9.50 -8.65
CA GLN A 227 16.45 -9.25 -8.67
C GLN A 227 16.06 -8.26 -9.78
N ILE A 228 16.76 -7.13 -9.93
CA ILE A 228 16.43 -6.14 -10.97
C ILE A 228 16.64 -6.69 -12.38
N ARG A 229 17.66 -7.52 -12.58
CA ARG A 229 17.90 -8.19 -13.87
C ARG A 229 16.78 -9.17 -14.21
N GLN A 230 16.33 -9.99 -13.24
CA GLN A 230 15.24 -10.93 -13.47
C GLN A 230 13.92 -10.21 -13.75
N VAL A 231 13.65 -9.09 -13.06
CA VAL A 231 12.51 -8.22 -13.36
C VAL A 231 12.54 -7.71 -14.80
N LEU A 232 13.68 -7.19 -15.26
CA LEU A 232 13.83 -6.68 -16.63
C LEU A 232 13.72 -7.79 -17.67
N ILE A 233 14.28 -8.98 -17.40
CA ILE A 233 14.12 -10.16 -18.26
C ILE A 233 12.65 -10.57 -18.34
N SER A 234 11.94 -10.60 -17.20
CA SER A 234 10.52 -10.92 -17.12
C SER A 234 9.70 -9.99 -18.01
N LEU A 235 9.81 -8.67 -17.81
CA LEU A 235 9.09 -7.69 -18.61
C LEU A 235 9.47 -7.72 -20.09
N GLY A 236 10.77 -7.88 -20.39
CA GLY A 236 11.27 -7.91 -21.75
C GLY A 236 10.79 -9.14 -22.53
N SER A 237 10.72 -10.31 -21.86
CA SER A 237 10.23 -11.55 -22.48
C SER A 237 8.73 -11.51 -22.77
N GLY A 238 7.94 -10.70 -22.03
CA GLY A 238 6.51 -10.57 -22.23
C GLY A 238 6.12 -9.87 -23.55
N GLY A 239 6.95 -8.99 -24.09
CA GLY A 239 6.65 -8.28 -25.34
C GLY A 239 5.31 -7.53 -25.28
N LEU A 240 4.57 -7.53 -26.41
CA LEU A 240 3.28 -6.83 -26.48
C LEU A 240 2.14 -7.60 -25.81
N THR A 241 2.01 -8.89 -26.05
CA THR A 241 0.83 -9.70 -25.66
C THR A 241 1.13 -10.73 -24.59
N GLY A 242 2.37 -10.83 -24.12
CA GLY A 242 2.80 -11.81 -23.15
C GLY A 242 3.11 -13.18 -23.75
N ILE A 243 3.74 -14.04 -22.96
CA ILE A 243 4.00 -15.44 -23.31
C ILE A 243 2.80 -16.37 -23.02
N GLY A 244 1.74 -15.81 -22.41
CA GLY A 244 0.50 -16.50 -22.03
C GLY A 244 0.39 -16.74 -20.51
N ILE A 245 -0.84 -16.70 -20.00
CA ILE A 245 -1.16 -16.91 -18.59
C ILE A 245 -0.71 -18.32 -18.17
N GLY A 246 -0.07 -18.44 -17.02
CA GLY A 246 0.44 -19.70 -16.49
C GLY A 246 1.80 -20.13 -17.07
N LYS A 247 2.35 -19.40 -18.04
CA LYS A 247 3.58 -19.80 -18.75
C LYS A 247 4.84 -19.05 -18.31
N SER A 248 4.77 -18.20 -17.30
CA SER A 248 5.95 -17.52 -16.76
C SER A 248 7.02 -18.53 -16.37
N ARG A 249 8.26 -18.26 -16.79
CA ARG A 249 9.43 -19.02 -16.37
C ARG A 249 10.03 -18.47 -15.09
N GLN A 250 9.87 -17.17 -14.87
CA GLN A 250 10.45 -16.46 -13.74
C GLN A 250 9.83 -16.86 -12.40
N LYS A 251 8.59 -17.34 -12.38
CA LYS A 251 7.91 -17.83 -11.16
C LYS A 251 8.50 -19.12 -10.59
N TYR A 252 9.31 -19.85 -11.37
CA TYR A 252 10.02 -21.07 -10.91
C TYR A 252 11.32 -20.70 -10.19
N GLU A 253 11.24 -19.80 -9.19
CA GLU A 253 12.32 -19.38 -8.29
C GLU A 253 13.46 -18.59 -8.95
N TYR A 254 13.32 -18.20 -10.22
CA TYR A 254 14.29 -17.29 -10.84
C TYR A 254 14.08 -15.85 -10.36
N LEU A 255 12.83 -15.41 -10.14
CA LEU A 255 12.51 -14.08 -9.64
C LEU A 255 12.24 -14.11 -8.13
N PRO A 256 13.08 -13.46 -7.31
CA PRO A 256 12.80 -13.31 -5.88
C PRO A 256 11.48 -12.59 -5.62
N GLU A 257 10.78 -12.98 -4.55
CA GLU A 257 9.53 -12.35 -4.11
C GLU A 257 8.47 -12.25 -5.22
N ALA A 258 8.34 -13.28 -6.07
CA ALA A 258 7.48 -13.29 -7.25
C ALA A 258 6.00 -13.08 -6.92
N ASN A 259 5.51 -13.56 -5.78
CA ASN A 259 4.12 -13.45 -5.33
C ASN A 259 3.84 -12.22 -4.45
N THR A 260 4.87 -11.48 -4.06
CA THR A 260 4.77 -10.28 -3.21
C THR A 260 5.08 -9.02 -4.02
N ASP A 261 6.25 -8.42 -3.84
CA ASP A 261 6.61 -7.14 -4.46
C ASP A 261 6.93 -7.25 -5.96
N SER A 262 7.37 -8.42 -6.45
CA SER A 262 7.72 -8.63 -7.87
C SER A 262 6.55 -9.13 -8.74
N ILE A 263 5.34 -9.24 -8.22
CA ILE A 263 4.18 -9.82 -8.94
C ILE A 263 3.85 -9.08 -10.25
N PHE A 264 4.08 -7.76 -10.31
CA PHE A 264 3.88 -6.97 -11.52
C PHE A 264 4.79 -7.42 -12.68
N ALA A 265 6.00 -7.88 -12.38
CA ALA A 265 6.90 -8.42 -13.40
C ALA A 265 6.37 -9.75 -13.97
N ILE A 266 5.81 -10.64 -13.13
CA ILE A 266 5.16 -11.88 -13.58
C ILE A 266 3.95 -11.55 -14.47
N ILE A 267 3.10 -10.59 -14.04
CA ILE A 267 1.99 -10.12 -14.87
C ILE A 267 2.51 -9.64 -16.24
N GLY A 268 3.60 -8.86 -16.25
CA GLY A 268 4.20 -8.35 -17.48
C GLY A 268 4.77 -9.45 -18.38
N GLU A 269 5.38 -10.49 -17.82
CA GLU A 269 5.85 -11.64 -18.58
C GLU A 269 4.67 -12.39 -19.23
N GLU A 270 3.60 -12.64 -18.48
CA GLU A 270 2.49 -13.46 -18.96
C GLU A 270 1.50 -12.73 -19.85
N THR A 271 1.23 -11.45 -19.59
CA THR A 271 0.20 -10.66 -20.30
C THR A 271 0.79 -9.55 -21.20
N GLY A 272 2.09 -9.35 -21.14
CA GLY A 272 2.82 -8.36 -21.93
C GLY A 272 2.47 -6.92 -21.62
N PHE A 273 2.81 -6.03 -22.54
CA PHE A 273 2.53 -4.59 -22.44
C PHE A 273 1.04 -4.27 -22.34
N VAL A 274 0.19 -5.02 -23.05
CA VAL A 274 -1.27 -4.83 -23.00
C VAL A 274 -1.82 -5.08 -21.61
N GLY A 275 -1.42 -6.18 -20.95
CA GLY A 275 -1.88 -6.50 -19.60
C GLY A 275 -1.36 -5.53 -18.54
N THR A 276 -0.08 -5.16 -18.60
CA THR A 276 0.50 -4.17 -17.66
C THR A 276 -0.14 -2.79 -17.82
N THR A 277 -0.47 -2.38 -19.06
CA THR A 277 -1.19 -1.13 -19.33
C THR A 277 -2.60 -1.18 -18.76
N PHE A 278 -3.31 -2.31 -18.92
CA PHE A 278 -4.64 -2.49 -18.34
C PHE A 278 -4.61 -2.38 -16.81
N ILE A 279 -3.67 -3.03 -16.13
CA ILE A 279 -3.52 -2.95 -14.67
C ILE A 279 -3.16 -1.52 -14.23
N THR A 280 -2.24 -0.86 -14.93
CA THR A 280 -1.89 0.55 -14.66
C THR A 280 -3.11 1.46 -14.83
N GLY A 281 -3.89 1.25 -15.88
CA GLY A 281 -5.16 1.96 -16.13
C GLY A 281 -6.21 1.69 -15.03
N ALA A 282 -6.28 0.46 -14.51
CA ALA A 282 -7.17 0.09 -13.43
C ALA A 282 -6.82 0.84 -12.12
N PHE A 283 -5.53 0.96 -11.77
CA PHE A 283 -5.09 1.77 -10.64
C PHE A 283 -5.33 3.27 -10.86
N ALA A 284 -5.04 3.77 -12.06
CA ALA A 284 -5.33 5.17 -12.41
C ALA A 284 -6.83 5.47 -12.28
N PHE A 285 -7.70 4.55 -12.73
CA PHE A 285 -9.15 4.66 -12.57
C PHE A 285 -9.59 4.64 -11.10
N PHE A 286 -9.02 3.74 -10.28
CA PHE A 286 -9.28 3.72 -8.82
C PHE A 286 -8.95 5.08 -8.21
N VAL A 287 -7.74 5.60 -8.45
CA VAL A 287 -7.26 6.88 -7.89
C VAL A 287 -8.16 8.04 -8.35
N TRP A 288 -8.44 8.10 -9.64
CA TRP A 288 -9.35 9.10 -10.21
C TRP A 288 -10.74 9.04 -9.55
N ARG A 289 -11.31 7.82 -9.43
CA ARG A 289 -12.64 7.67 -8.85
C ARG A 289 -12.68 8.02 -7.37
N ALA A 290 -11.67 7.65 -6.61
CA ALA A 290 -11.56 8.00 -5.19
C ALA A 290 -11.40 9.53 -4.99
N PHE A 291 -10.61 10.22 -5.81
CA PHE A 291 -10.53 11.69 -5.81
C PHE A 291 -11.85 12.35 -6.26
N TRP A 292 -12.54 11.74 -7.22
CA TRP A 292 -13.86 12.22 -7.63
C TRP A 292 -14.88 12.14 -6.48
N ILE A 293 -14.85 11.05 -5.69
CA ILE A 293 -15.65 10.92 -4.48
C ILE A 293 -15.22 11.98 -3.44
N ALA A 294 -13.93 12.16 -3.24
CA ALA A 294 -13.39 13.17 -2.33
C ALA A 294 -13.86 14.59 -2.68
N ALA A 295 -13.83 14.95 -3.97
CA ALA A 295 -14.25 16.27 -4.44
C ALA A 295 -15.74 16.55 -4.19
N ARG A 296 -16.56 15.51 -4.07
CA ARG A 296 -18.01 15.59 -3.80
C ARG A 296 -18.41 15.27 -2.36
N ALA A 297 -17.45 15.07 -1.47
CA ALA A 297 -17.73 14.83 -0.07
C ALA A 297 -18.41 16.07 0.56
N ASN A 298 -19.35 15.83 1.46
CA ASN A 298 -20.16 16.90 2.08
C ASN A 298 -19.37 17.79 3.03
N ASP A 299 -18.25 17.30 3.55
CA ASP A 299 -17.43 17.98 4.54
C ASP A 299 -15.93 17.81 4.26
N THR A 300 -15.12 18.62 4.95
CA THR A 300 -13.65 18.61 4.79
C THR A 300 -13.02 17.32 5.32
N PHE A 301 -13.60 16.70 6.35
CA PHE A 301 -13.10 15.43 6.90
C PHE A 301 -13.24 14.31 5.88
N GLY A 302 -14.44 14.11 5.31
CA GLY A 302 -14.67 13.12 4.25
C GLY A 302 -13.82 13.38 3.00
N LYS A 303 -13.69 14.66 2.60
CA LYS A 303 -12.83 15.05 1.48
C LYS A 303 -11.38 14.62 1.70
N LEU A 304 -10.79 14.96 2.85
CA LEU A 304 -9.39 14.63 3.16
C LEU A 304 -9.20 13.13 3.34
N LEU A 305 -10.16 12.44 3.95
CA LEU A 305 -10.11 11.00 4.18
C LEU A 305 -10.10 10.21 2.86
N ALA A 306 -11.04 10.49 1.97
CA ALA A 306 -11.07 9.86 0.64
C ALA A 306 -9.83 10.20 -0.20
N SER A 307 -9.37 11.46 -0.15
CA SER A 307 -8.14 11.89 -0.82
C SER A 307 -6.89 11.19 -0.25
N GLY A 308 -6.84 10.98 1.06
CA GLY A 308 -5.75 10.25 1.71
C GLY A 308 -5.66 8.80 1.23
N VAL A 309 -6.78 8.10 1.15
CA VAL A 309 -6.84 6.72 0.63
C VAL A 309 -6.43 6.68 -0.85
N ALA A 310 -6.96 7.61 -1.67
CA ALA A 310 -6.58 7.73 -3.08
C ALA A 310 -5.08 7.94 -3.26
N SER A 311 -4.49 8.84 -2.47
CA SER A 311 -3.06 9.17 -2.50
C SER A 311 -2.20 7.98 -2.06
N TRP A 312 -2.59 7.29 -0.99
CA TRP A 312 -1.89 6.09 -0.52
C TRP A 312 -1.84 5.03 -1.61
N VAL A 313 -3.02 4.61 -2.15
CA VAL A 313 -3.06 3.59 -3.20
C VAL A 313 -2.29 4.04 -4.44
N GLY A 314 -2.43 5.30 -4.85
CA GLY A 314 -1.73 5.86 -6.01
C GLY A 314 -0.21 5.84 -5.83
N ILE A 315 0.30 6.37 -4.73
CA ILE A 315 1.75 6.41 -4.44
C ILE A 315 2.31 4.99 -4.36
N GLN A 316 1.63 4.09 -3.65
CA GLN A 316 2.08 2.70 -3.49
C GLN A 316 2.12 1.96 -4.83
N SER A 317 1.10 2.13 -5.67
CA SER A 317 1.05 1.52 -7.01
C SER A 317 2.16 2.05 -7.92
N ILE A 318 2.36 3.38 -7.96
CA ILE A 318 3.40 4.02 -8.77
C ILE A 318 4.80 3.55 -8.32
N LEU A 319 5.04 3.46 -7.01
CA LEU A 319 6.33 3.01 -6.49
C LEU A 319 6.60 1.53 -6.81
N ASN A 320 5.60 0.64 -6.69
CA ASN A 320 5.78 -0.78 -7.04
C ASN A 320 6.00 -0.94 -8.55
N MET A 321 5.07 -0.44 -9.38
CA MET A 321 5.18 -0.57 -10.84
C MET A 321 6.45 0.12 -11.37
N GLY A 322 6.81 1.29 -10.83
CA GLY A 322 8.03 2.00 -11.17
C GLY A 322 9.30 1.22 -10.79
N ALA A 323 9.30 0.56 -9.63
CA ALA A 323 10.42 -0.30 -9.21
C ALA A 323 10.55 -1.52 -10.11
N MET A 324 9.43 -2.15 -10.46
CA MET A 324 9.41 -3.29 -11.39
C MET A 324 9.74 -2.90 -12.83
N SER A 325 9.56 -1.64 -13.21
CA SER A 325 9.98 -1.12 -14.53
C SER A 325 11.39 -0.50 -14.50
N ALA A 326 12.12 -0.65 -13.40
CA ALA A 326 13.45 -0.04 -13.18
C ALA A 326 13.46 1.50 -13.36
N LEU A 327 12.33 2.18 -13.14
CA LEU A 327 12.24 3.65 -13.13
C LEU A 327 12.66 4.23 -11.78
N VAL A 328 12.55 3.44 -10.71
CA VAL A 328 13.00 3.77 -9.36
C VAL A 328 13.70 2.55 -8.75
N PRO A 329 14.57 2.72 -7.73
CA PRO A 329 15.19 1.59 -7.05
C PRO A 329 14.16 0.63 -6.45
N LEU A 330 14.51 -0.65 -6.34
CA LEU A 330 13.64 -1.67 -5.74
C LEU A 330 13.31 -1.31 -4.28
N THR A 331 12.04 -1.17 -3.98
CA THR A 331 11.54 -0.72 -2.68
C THR A 331 11.04 -1.83 -1.77
N GLY A 332 10.69 -2.99 -2.34
CA GLY A 332 10.09 -4.09 -1.57
C GLY A 332 8.65 -3.79 -1.11
N ILE A 333 7.93 -2.93 -1.84
CA ILE A 333 6.55 -2.55 -1.54
C ILE A 333 5.60 -3.44 -2.33
N PRO A 334 4.58 -4.07 -1.72
CA PRO A 334 3.61 -4.88 -2.45
C PRO A 334 2.68 -4.02 -3.31
N LEU A 335 2.21 -4.56 -4.44
CA LEU A 335 1.21 -3.93 -5.29
C LEU A 335 -0.17 -4.02 -4.61
N PRO A 336 -0.87 -2.88 -4.36
CA PRO A 336 -2.15 -2.86 -3.65
C PRO A 336 -3.17 -3.82 -4.26
N PHE A 337 -3.97 -4.51 -3.45
CA PHE A 337 -5.01 -5.47 -3.82
C PHE A 337 -4.52 -6.73 -4.54
N ILE A 338 -3.37 -6.71 -5.21
CA ILE A 338 -2.91 -7.80 -6.09
C ILE A 338 -1.88 -8.68 -5.38
N SER A 339 -0.83 -8.11 -4.80
CA SER A 339 0.24 -8.87 -4.14
C SER A 339 -0.25 -9.71 -2.97
N TYR A 340 0.45 -10.80 -2.69
CA TYR A 340 0.21 -11.60 -1.49
C TYR A 340 0.50 -10.79 -0.23
N GLY A 341 -0.50 -10.75 0.67
CA GLY A 341 -0.36 -10.06 1.95
C GLY A 341 -1.70 -9.89 2.66
N GLY A 342 -1.98 -10.77 3.65
CA GLY A 342 -3.27 -10.80 4.32
C GLY A 342 -3.66 -9.50 5.00
N SER A 343 -2.80 -8.96 5.90
CA SER A 343 -3.08 -7.71 6.61
C SER A 343 -3.18 -6.50 5.67
N SER A 344 -2.33 -6.43 4.64
CA SER A 344 -2.38 -5.34 3.66
C SER A 344 -3.70 -5.35 2.88
N LEU A 345 -4.12 -6.51 2.38
CA LEU A 345 -5.38 -6.66 1.63
C LEU A 345 -6.59 -6.28 2.47
N VAL A 346 -6.68 -6.78 3.73
CA VAL A 346 -7.80 -6.47 4.63
C VAL A 346 -7.87 -4.97 4.92
N ILE A 347 -6.75 -4.33 5.21
CA ILE A 347 -6.70 -2.89 5.54
C ILE A 347 -7.03 -2.04 4.31
N LEU A 348 -6.57 -2.41 3.11
CA LEU A 348 -6.93 -1.74 1.85
C LEU A 348 -8.42 -1.85 1.53
N LEU A 349 -9.01 -3.04 1.71
CA LEU A 349 -10.45 -3.25 1.55
C LEU A 349 -11.26 -2.48 2.60
N ALA A 350 -10.80 -2.45 3.85
CA ALA A 350 -11.38 -1.63 4.90
C ALA A 350 -11.35 -0.14 4.55
N ALA A 351 -10.21 0.37 4.09
CA ALA A 351 -10.07 1.75 3.62
C ALA A 351 -11.01 2.06 2.45
N SER A 352 -11.12 1.14 1.48
CA SER A 352 -12.07 1.26 0.37
C SER A 352 -13.51 1.30 0.86
N GLY A 353 -13.87 0.51 1.90
CA GLY A 353 -15.17 0.54 2.54
C GLY A 353 -15.52 1.91 3.13
N ILE A 354 -14.55 2.58 3.76
CA ILE A 354 -14.74 3.94 4.26
C ILE A 354 -14.98 4.93 3.11
N VAL A 355 -14.24 4.84 2.01
CA VAL A 355 -14.47 5.70 0.84
C VAL A 355 -15.84 5.43 0.21
N LEU A 356 -16.29 4.18 0.18
CA LEU A 356 -17.65 3.82 -0.26
C LEU A 356 -18.72 4.41 0.67
N ASN A 357 -18.50 4.46 1.99
CA ASN A 357 -19.42 5.13 2.91
C ASN A 357 -19.50 6.63 2.60
N ILE A 358 -18.37 7.30 2.38
CA ILE A 358 -18.37 8.72 1.97
C ILE A 358 -19.17 8.91 0.69
N SER A 359 -19.04 8.02 -0.30
CA SER A 359 -19.80 8.11 -1.56
C SER A 359 -21.32 7.97 -1.37
N ARG A 360 -21.76 7.22 -0.36
CA ARG A 360 -23.18 7.03 -0.03
C ARG A 360 -23.83 8.27 0.59
N GLN A 361 -23.02 9.11 1.23
CA GLN A 361 -23.49 10.30 1.94
C GLN A 361 -23.43 11.58 1.11
N GLN A 362 -22.97 11.52 -0.15
CA GLN A 362 -22.91 12.68 -1.05
C GLN A 362 -24.32 13.23 -1.29
N LYS A 363 -24.46 14.57 -1.22
CA LYS A 363 -25.67 15.26 -1.69
C LYS A 363 -25.77 15.20 -3.20
N LEU A 364 -27.01 15.20 -3.72
CA LEU A 364 -27.28 15.33 -5.15
C LEU A 364 -26.85 16.70 -5.67
#